data_2ee124d0ceee47c7b53b76b557f8e474
#
_entry.id   2ee124d0ceee47c7b53b76b557f8e474
#
_cell.length_a   1.000
_cell.length_b   1.000
_cell.length_c   1.000
_cell.angle_alpha   90.00
_cell.angle_beta   90.00
_cell.angle_gamma   90.00
#
_symmetry.space_group_name_H-M   'P 1'
#
loop_
_entity.id
_entity.type
_entity.pdbx_description
1 polymer ?
#
loop_
_entity_poly.entity_id
_entity_poly.type
_entity_poly.pdbx_seq_one_letter_code
_entity_poly.pdbx_strand_id
1 'polypeptide(L)'
;MAPRSAPLPAPQILEEIAFQKATVSRLRHEIGDVDRNSRRRYIREFHEDFETFEAPSSWDDLVMACFRADIIYIGDYHALPSAQAFAARLLSEIAERSGKVVLGMEMVFGRHQRTLDQYLHGRLDEAAFLRAIRYEQDWGYDWQSFKRLFEVARRQDIPVVGLDCAPRTGFRNIRRRDRYAGERIADLVEDHPGAHAVVLFGESHLAREHLPRQVTQRLKHRGLERRALIVLQNLESIYWDLIQQGWDGVEVARLADDAYCHFNAGPIAKYEAYRRTIEVWKGDSDQEGVDLTSTVHGIIDIVLRFLKIDPYVHHVRGPGRGRDLLIDIYPDVHSNLERADLLEMLRRARFNEDEQAEIVGHVSKNGSCYVPRLNAIFLGQFNLVHAGEEAAHFANQTLKGEVYEWAPRTLPQHDVFYTAVIEEALGFFGSKIVDPSRNHFFETEFYQYYRKDRALIEGHTPYSYEAFNQIIEFILLHKKFEQTYEQYGDVPQEILDGVRSEPKRANVLAHELGYFLGQQLYDAY
;
A
#
# COMPACT_ATOMS: atom_id res chain seq x y z
N MET A 1 -28.46 -6.08 36.84
CA MET A 1 -27.35 -5.92 37.80
C MET A 1 -26.32 -5.08 37.11
N ALA A 2 -25.92 -3.93 37.66
CA ALA A 2 -24.83 -3.16 37.08
C ALA A 2 -23.55 -4.00 37.07
N PRO A 3 -22.75 -3.98 35.98
CA PRO A 3 -21.50 -4.71 35.96
C PRO A 3 -20.59 -4.18 37.08
N ARG A 4 -20.06 -5.07 37.90
CA ARG A 4 -19.04 -4.72 38.87
C ARG A 4 -17.86 -4.14 38.10
N SER A 5 -17.45 -2.92 38.45
CA SER A 5 -16.19 -2.36 37.95
C SER A 5 -15.06 -3.35 38.24
N ALA A 6 -14.38 -3.80 37.18
CA ALA A 6 -13.21 -4.63 37.33
C ALA A 6 -12.17 -3.93 38.23
N PRO A 7 -11.42 -4.63 39.08
CA PRO A 7 -10.35 -4.02 39.84
C PRO A 7 -9.30 -3.44 38.89
N LEU A 8 -8.78 -2.24 39.19
CA LEU A 8 -7.69 -1.64 38.43
C LEU A 8 -6.53 -2.64 38.31
N PRO A 9 -5.96 -2.78 37.10
CA PRO A 9 -4.86 -3.72 36.90
C PRO A 9 -3.68 -3.38 37.81
N ALA A 10 -3.00 -4.41 38.30
CA ALA A 10 -1.82 -4.24 39.14
C ALA A 10 -0.74 -3.43 38.40
N PRO A 11 0.10 -2.62 39.06
CA PRO A 11 1.14 -1.82 38.42
C PRO A 11 2.02 -2.60 37.44
N GLN A 12 2.33 -3.86 37.77
CA GLN A 12 3.10 -4.78 36.92
C GLN A 12 2.41 -5.06 35.57
N ILE A 13 1.07 -5.19 35.58
CA ILE A 13 0.28 -5.39 34.34
C ILE A 13 0.35 -4.14 33.45
N LEU A 14 0.33 -2.96 34.06
CA LEU A 14 0.45 -1.70 33.30
C LEU A 14 1.83 -1.53 32.66
N GLU A 15 2.90 -1.95 33.35
CA GLU A 15 4.26 -1.95 32.81
C GLU A 15 4.39 -2.94 31.63
N GLU A 16 3.82 -4.13 31.78
CA GLU A 16 3.77 -5.15 30.72
C GLU A 16 3.01 -4.64 29.48
N ILE A 17 1.84 -4.04 29.68
CA ILE A 17 1.06 -3.42 28.59
C ILE A 17 1.87 -2.32 27.89
N ALA A 18 2.55 -1.47 28.66
CA ALA A 18 3.38 -0.40 28.09
C ALA A 18 4.53 -0.97 27.27
N PHE A 19 5.19 -2.02 27.72
CA PHE A 19 6.24 -2.72 26.99
C PHE A 19 5.73 -3.35 25.69
N GLN A 20 4.59 -4.04 25.77
CA GLN A 20 3.98 -4.66 24.59
C GLN A 20 3.54 -3.60 23.55
N LYS A 21 2.92 -2.49 23.99
CA LYS A 21 2.56 -1.36 23.12
C LYS A 21 3.80 -0.74 22.45
N ALA A 22 4.89 -0.58 23.19
CA ALA A 22 6.15 -0.09 22.62
C ALA A 22 6.73 -1.06 21.57
N THR A 23 6.65 -2.36 21.82
CA THR A 23 7.07 -3.41 20.89
C THR A 23 6.21 -3.38 19.61
N VAL A 24 4.89 -3.31 19.75
CA VAL A 24 3.96 -3.16 18.61
C VAL A 24 4.27 -1.91 17.80
N SER A 25 4.49 -0.77 18.48
CA SER A 25 4.84 0.49 17.80
C SER A 25 6.14 0.37 16.99
N ARG A 26 7.14 -0.32 17.52
CA ARG A 26 8.40 -0.59 16.80
C ARG A 26 8.15 -1.48 15.58
N LEU A 27 7.43 -2.60 15.75
CA LEU A 27 7.10 -3.50 14.64
C LEU A 27 6.33 -2.78 13.53
N ARG A 28 5.33 -1.98 13.89
CA ARG A 28 4.58 -1.15 12.93
C ARG A 28 5.50 -0.19 12.18
N HIS A 29 6.48 0.38 12.85
CA HIS A 29 7.47 1.22 12.21
C HIS A 29 8.38 0.43 11.24
N GLU A 30 8.85 -0.76 11.65
CA GLU A 30 9.70 -1.63 10.83
C GLU A 30 9.01 -2.11 9.54
N ILE A 31 7.71 -2.39 9.61
CA ILE A 31 6.92 -2.83 8.44
C ILE A 31 6.39 -1.67 7.59
N GLY A 32 6.68 -0.42 7.97
CA GLY A 32 6.11 0.75 7.31
C GLY A 32 4.61 0.96 7.60
N ASP A 33 4.00 0.13 8.45
CA ASP A 33 2.64 0.32 8.97
C ASP A 33 2.68 1.40 10.07
N VAL A 34 3.16 2.57 9.70
CA VAL A 34 3.08 3.72 10.57
C VAL A 34 1.60 4.08 10.65
N ASP A 35 1.11 4.51 11.79
CA ASP A 35 -0.26 4.94 12.17
C ASP A 35 -1.08 5.74 11.12
N ARG A 36 -0.57 5.94 9.97
CA ARG A 36 -0.93 6.88 8.94
C ARG A 36 -1.70 6.27 7.78
N ASN A 37 -1.45 4.99 7.45
CA ASN A 37 -2.40 4.24 6.63
C ASN A 37 -3.76 4.10 7.34
N SER A 38 -3.74 4.06 8.68
CA SER A 38 -4.96 4.06 9.49
C SER A 38 -5.77 5.37 9.41
N ARG A 39 -5.20 6.44 8.85
CA ARG A 39 -5.85 7.76 8.81
C ARG A 39 -6.37 8.15 7.43
N ARG A 40 -6.20 7.33 6.40
CA ARG A 40 -6.96 7.49 5.16
C ARG A 40 -8.43 7.37 5.49
N ARG A 41 -9.24 8.16 4.84
CA ARG A 41 -10.69 8.20 5.08
C ARG A 41 -11.30 6.79 5.14
N TYR A 42 -10.93 5.91 4.23
CA TYR A 42 -11.42 4.53 4.17
C TYR A 42 -11.03 3.71 5.43
N ILE A 43 -9.78 3.81 5.87
CA ILE A 43 -9.29 3.11 7.07
C ILE A 43 -9.82 3.78 8.36
N ARG A 44 -9.95 5.12 8.37
CA ARG A 44 -10.58 5.84 9.49
C ARG A 44 -12.03 5.38 9.70
N GLU A 45 -12.83 5.31 8.62
CA GLU A 45 -14.22 4.84 8.66
C GLU A 45 -14.31 3.43 9.28
N PHE A 46 -13.34 2.55 8.97
CA PHE A 46 -13.25 1.23 9.59
C PHE A 46 -12.93 1.30 11.09
N HIS A 47 -11.96 2.09 11.49
CA HIS A 47 -11.60 2.23 12.90
C HIS A 47 -12.72 2.89 13.72
N GLU A 48 -13.37 3.92 13.18
CA GLU A 48 -14.50 4.62 13.81
C GLU A 48 -15.69 3.67 14.05
N ASP A 49 -15.98 2.77 13.10
CA ASP A 49 -17.06 1.79 13.23
C ASP A 49 -16.81 0.74 14.33
N PHE A 50 -15.53 0.46 14.65
CA PHE A 50 -15.12 -0.63 15.53
C PHE A 50 -14.13 -0.21 16.63
N GLU A 51 -14.23 1.03 17.08
CA GLU A 51 -13.32 1.60 18.09
C GLU A 51 -13.58 1.07 19.50
N THR A 52 -14.82 0.68 19.81
CA THR A 52 -15.26 0.27 21.14
C THR A 52 -15.95 -1.09 21.14
N PHE A 53 -16.08 -1.70 22.30
CA PHE A 53 -16.86 -2.91 22.50
C PHE A 53 -17.93 -2.70 23.60
N GLU A 54 -19.02 -3.46 23.50
CA GLU A 54 -20.12 -3.40 24.48
C GLU A 54 -19.89 -4.33 25.68
N ALA A 55 -19.42 -5.54 25.42
CA ALA A 55 -19.18 -6.54 26.45
C ALA A 55 -18.24 -7.67 26.01
N PRO A 56 -17.51 -8.31 26.93
CA PRO A 56 -16.96 -9.63 26.71
C PRO A 56 -18.07 -10.61 26.32
N SER A 57 -17.73 -11.58 25.49
CA SER A 57 -18.67 -12.57 24.96
C SER A 57 -18.04 -13.95 24.91
N SER A 58 -18.75 -14.95 24.43
CA SER A 58 -18.28 -16.31 24.30
C SER A 58 -18.29 -16.81 22.86
N TRP A 59 -17.57 -17.91 22.62
CA TRP A 59 -17.64 -18.61 21.32
C TRP A 59 -19.08 -19.02 20.98
N ASP A 60 -19.83 -19.56 21.94
CA ASP A 60 -21.21 -19.98 21.74
C ASP A 60 -22.12 -18.79 21.38
N ASP A 61 -21.94 -17.62 22.01
CA ASP A 61 -22.71 -16.42 21.68
C ASP A 61 -22.43 -15.95 20.23
N LEU A 62 -21.15 -15.98 19.83
CA LEU A 62 -20.73 -15.67 18.46
C LEU A 62 -21.38 -16.63 17.45
N VAL A 63 -21.28 -17.94 17.69
CA VAL A 63 -21.87 -18.96 16.83
C VAL A 63 -23.38 -18.78 16.76
N MET A 64 -24.06 -18.54 17.89
CA MET A 64 -25.50 -18.26 17.92
C MET A 64 -25.86 -16.96 17.18
N ALA A 65 -25.01 -15.95 17.18
CA ALA A 65 -25.18 -14.74 16.37
C ALA A 65 -25.09 -15.06 14.88
N CYS A 66 -24.13 -15.92 14.48
CA CYS A 66 -24.02 -16.38 13.08
C CYS A 66 -25.30 -17.05 12.58
N PHE A 67 -25.97 -17.89 13.40
CA PHE A 67 -27.24 -18.53 13.00
C PHE A 67 -28.41 -17.58 12.88
N ARG A 68 -28.33 -16.39 13.45
CA ARG A 68 -29.36 -15.36 13.30
C ARG A 68 -29.13 -14.45 12.07
N ALA A 69 -27.96 -14.54 11.45
CA ALA A 69 -27.57 -13.76 10.29
C ALA A 69 -27.74 -14.56 8.99
N ASP A 70 -28.13 -13.89 7.93
CA ASP A 70 -28.18 -14.46 6.59
C ASP A 70 -26.81 -14.32 5.90
N ILE A 71 -26.07 -13.25 6.22
CA ILE A 71 -24.73 -12.96 5.69
C ILE A 71 -23.77 -12.78 6.86
N ILE A 72 -22.67 -13.51 6.86
CA ILE A 72 -21.64 -13.47 7.88
C ILE A 72 -20.35 -13.02 7.23
N TYR A 73 -19.95 -11.78 7.48
CA TYR A 73 -18.66 -11.25 7.06
C TYR A 73 -17.59 -11.64 8.08
N ILE A 74 -16.51 -12.24 7.62
CA ILE A 74 -15.33 -12.56 8.45
C ILE A 74 -14.18 -11.69 7.95
N GLY A 75 -13.67 -10.81 8.82
CA GLY A 75 -12.52 -9.97 8.55
C GLY A 75 -11.25 -10.81 8.50
N ASP A 76 -10.55 -10.74 7.38
CA ASP A 76 -9.29 -11.46 7.19
C ASP A 76 -8.10 -10.53 7.31
N TYR A 77 -7.11 -10.95 8.10
CA TYR A 77 -5.78 -10.38 8.11
C TYR A 77 -4.85 -11.37 7.41
N HIS A 78 -4.68 -11.18 6.11
CA HIS A 78 -4.15 -12.15 5.15
C HIS A 78 -2.81 -12.79 5.56
N ALA A 79 -1.95 -12.04 6.25
CA ALA A 79 -0.64 -12.49 6.70
C ALA A 79 -0.66 -13.33 8.00
N LEU A 80 -1.83 -13.49 8.64
CA LEU A 80 -1.93 -14.13 9.96
C LEU A 80 -2.59 -15.52 9.86
N PRO A 81 -1.84 -16.62 9.91
CA PRO A 81 -2.40 -17.98 9.73
C PRO A 81 -3.52 -18.34 10.71
N SER A 82 -3.51 -17.77 11.93
CA SER A 82 -4.59 -17.99 12.90
C SER A 82 -5.91 -17.35 12.46
N ALA A 83 -5.87 -16.30 11.62
CA ALA A 83 -7.08 -15.68 11.11
C ALA A 83 -7.81 -16.59 10.13
N GLN A 84 -7.09 -17.25 9.21
CA GLN A 84 -7.69 -18.22 8.28
C GLN A 84 -8.09 -19.52 9.01
N ALA A 85 -7.33 -19.93 10.02
CA ALA A 85 -7.70 -21.09 10.85
C ALA A 85 -9.01 -20.85 11.62
N PHE A 86 -9.19 -19.65 12.19
CA PHE A 86 -10.45 -19.24 12.81
C PHE A 86 -11.60 -19.24 11.80
N ALA A 87 -11.41 -18.65 10.62
CA ALA A 87 -12.44 -18.61 9.58
C ALA A 87 -12.85 -20.03 9.15
N ALA A 88 -11.90 -20.94 8.98
CA ALA A 88 -12.16 -22.35 8.65
C ALA A 88 -12.93 -23.09 9.79
N ARG A 89 -12.58 -22.84 11.06
CA ARG A 89 -13.28 -23.40 12.20
C ARG A 89 -14.73 -22.91 12.25
N LEU A 90 -14.93 -21.59 12.13
CA LEU A 90 -16.28 -21.00 12.18
C LEU A 90 -17.14 -21.48 11.02
N LEU A 91 -16.57 -21.54 9.80
CA LEU A 91 -17.23 -22.08 8.62
C LEU A 91 -17.69 -23.54 8.84
N SER A 92 -16.80 -24.39 9.37
CA SER A 92 -17.12 -25.79 9.65
C SER A 92 -18.27 -25.91 10.64
N GLU A 93 -18.22 -25.14 11.72
CA GLU A 93 -19.25 -25.18 12.77
C GLU A 93 -20.61 -24.70 12.26
N ILE A 94 -20.65 -23.64 11.47
CA ILE A 94 -21.89 -23.16 10.87
C ILE A 94 -22.47 -24.23 9.91
N ALA A 95 -21.63 -24.82 9.07
CA ALA A 95 -22.08 -25.81 8.08
C ALA A 95 -22.55 -27.12 8.73
N GLU A 96 -21.89 -27.59 9.78
CA GLU A 96 -22.28 -28.79 10.52
C GLU A 96 -23.66 -28.64 11.19
N ARG A 97 -23.99 -27.44 11.66
CA ARG A 97 -25.25 -27.18 12.36
C ARG A 97 -26.39 -26.72 11.44
N SER A 98 -26.11 -25.94 10.39
CA SER A 98 -27.15 -25.40 9.49
C SER A 98 -27.40 -26.25 8.26
N GLY A 99 -26.41 -27.00 7.81
CA GLY A 99 -26.45 -27.81 6.58
C GLY A 99 -26.57 -27.01 5.27
N LYS A 100 -26.67 -25.70 5.32
CA LYS A 100 -26.80 -24.83 4.13
C LYS A 100 -25.91 -23.61 4.28
N VAL A 101 -24.70 -23.70 3.71
CA VAL A 101 -23.72 -22.62 3.71
C VAL A 101 -23.15 -22.43 2.31
N VAL A 102 -22.83 -21.20 1.96
CA VAL A 102 -22.05 -20.84 0.77
C VAL A 102 -20.89 -19.94 1.20
N LEU A 103 -19.72 -20.13 0.61
CA LEU A 103 -18.52 -19.39 0.95
C LEU A 103 -18.13 -18.43 -0.18
N GLY A 104 -18.01 -17.16 0.14
CA GLY A 104 -17.41 -16.16 -0.73
C GLY A 104 -16.00 -15.82 -0.28
N MET A 105 -15.03 -15.77 -1.20
CA MET A 105 -13.62 -15.51 -0.88
C MET A 105 -13.04 -14.39 -1.72
N GLU A 106 -12.39 -13.43 -1.06
CA GLU A 106 -11.65 -12.36 -1.73
C GLU A 106 -10.45 -12.88 -2.53
N MET A 107 -9.78 -13.89 -2.01
CA MET A 107 -8.55 -14.43 -2.57
C MET A 107 -8.68 -14.83 -4.04
N VAL A 108 -9.86 -15.27 -4.48
CA VAL A 108 -10.10 -15.71 -5.86
C VAL A 108 -10.85 -14.63 -6.64
N PHE A 109 -10.30 -14.23 -7.78
CA PHE A 109 -11.02 -13.36 -8.70
C PHE A 109 -12.25 -14.06 -9.31
N GLY A 110 -13.36 -13.35 -9.43
CA GLY A 110 -14.58 -13.89 -10.03
C GLY A 110 -14.39 -14.45 -11.44
N ARG A 111 -13.42 -13.90 -12.22
CA ARG A 111 -13.05 -14.44 -13.55
C ARG A 111 -12.51 -15.87 -13.51
N HIS A 112 -12.04 -16.34 -12.36
CA HIS A 112 -11.48 -17.68 -12.17
C HIS A 112 -12.50 -18.68 -11.60
N GLN A 113 -13.79 -18.33 -11.55
CA GLN A 113 -14.81 -19.21 -10.96
C GLN A 113 -14.79 -20.63 -11.55
N ARG A 114 -14.74 -20.75 -12.87
CA ARG A 114 -14.67 -22.07 -13.53
C ARG A 114 -13.46 -22.91 -13.10
N THR A 115 -12.32 -22.27 -12.92
CA THR A 115 -11.09 -22.92 -12.46
C THR A 115 -11.23 -23.36 -11.00
N LEU A 116 -11.83 -22.50 -10.17
CA LEU A 116 -12.16 -22.80 -8.78
C LEU A 116 -13.10 -24.01 -8.67
N ASP A 117 -14.15 -24.06 -9.48
CA ASP A 117 -15.10 -25.18 -9.50
C ASP A 117 -14.41 -26.49 -9.92
N GLN A 118 -13.51 -26.45 -10.89
CA GLN A 118 -12.73 -27.63 -11.30
C GLN A 118 -11.82 -28.13 -10.17
N TYR A 119 -11.20 -27.22 -9.44
CA TYR A 119 -10.36 -27.55 -8.29
C TYR A 119 -11.19 -28.17 -7.14
N LEU A 120 -12.32 -27.57 -6.79
CA LEU A 120 -13.19 -28.09 -5.74
C LEU A 120 -13.74 -29.50 -6.04
N HIS A 121 -14.09 -29.76 -7.29
CA HIS A 121 -14.56 -31.07 -7.73
C HIS A 121 -13.44 -32.09 -8.03
N GLY A 122 -12.17 -31.77 -7.71
CA GLY A 122 -11.02 -32.67 -7.92
C GLY A 122 -10.65 -32.92 -9.38
N ARG A 123 -11.15 -32.08 -10.31
CA ARG A 123 -10.82 -32.15 -11.75
C ARG A 123 -9.52 -31.43 -12.10
N LEU A 124 -9.00 -30.65 -11.17
CA LEU A 124 -7.76 -29.90 -11.28
C LEU A 124 -6.94 -30.13 -10.00
N ASP A 125 -5.67 -30.44 -10.11
CA ASP A 125 -4.77 -30.55 -8.96
C ASP A 125 -4.43 -29.17 -8.38
N GLU A 126 -3.88 -29.16 -7.18
CA GLU A 126 -3.53 -27.95 -6.44
C GLU A 126 -2.53 -27.06 -7.19
N ALA A 127 -1.46 -27.66 -7.71
CA ALA A 127 -0.43 -26.91 -8.40
C ALA A 127 -0.94 -26.27 -9.70
N ALA A 128 -1.78 -27.00 -10.45
CA ALA A 128 -2.43 -26.48 -11.65
C ALA A 128 -3.46 -25.38 -11.31
N PHE A 129 -4.19 -25.53 -10.20
CA PHE A 129 -5.11 -24.52 -9.71
C PHE A 129 -4.38 -23.21 -9.39
N LEU A 130 -3.33 -23.26 -8.56
CA LEU A 130 -2.56 -22.10 -8.13
C LEU A 130 -1.93 -21.35 -9.32
N ARG A 131 -1.36 -22.10 -10.27
CA ARG A 131 -0.83 -21.51 -11.52
C ARG A 131 -1.93 -20.83 -12.34
N ALA A 132 -3.09 -21.48 -12.50
CA ALA A 132 -4.17 -20.97 -13.34
C ALA A 132 -4.82 -19.69 -12.79
N ILE A 133 -4.88 -19.54 -11.46
CA ILE A 133 -5.37 -18.32 -10.81
C ILE A 133 -4.25 -17.30 -10.57
N ARG A 134 -3.01 -17.60 -10.96
CA ARG A 134 -1.83 -16.75 -10.72
C ARG A 134 -1.67 -16.41 -9.23
N TYR A 135 -1.76 -17.43 -8.38
CA TYR A 135 -1.84 -17.25 -6.94
C TYR A 135 -0.72 -16.38 -6.38
N GLU A 136 0.53 -16.69 -6.73
CA GLU A 136 1.72 -15.98 -6.25
C GLU A 136 1.72 -14.50 -6.70
N GLN A 137 1.30 -14.23 -7.93
CA GLN A 137 1.29 -12.88 -8.52
C GLN A 137 0.09 -12.05 -8.05
N ASP A 138 -1.10 -12.68 -7.98
CA ASP A 138 -2.34 -11.97 -7.72
C ASP A 138 -2.74 -11.96 -6.23
N TRP A 139 -2.12 -12.83 -5.38
CA TRP A 139 -2.39 -12.91 -3.95
C TRP A 139 -1.13 -12.93 -3.08
N GLY A 140 -0.20 -13.89 -3.25
CA GLY A 140 1.14 -13.91 -2.67
C GLY A 140 1.26 -14.22 -1.17
N TYR A 141 0.15 -14.50 -0.47
CA TYR A 141 0.16 -14.93 0.93
C TYR A 141 0.31 -16.45 1.04
N ASP A 142 0.64 -16.97 2.25
CA ASP A 142 0.82 -18.39 2.47
C ASP A 142 -0.41 -19.22 2.11
N TRP A 143 -0.28 -20.04 1.05
CA TRP A 143 -1.35 -20.92 0.58
C TRP A 143 -1.84 -21.91 1.63
N GLN A 144 -0.96 -22.44 2.48
CA GLN A 144 -1.34 -23.46 3.47
C GLN A 144 -2.35 -22.93 4.47
N SER A 145 -2.32 -21.64 4.74
CA SER A 145 -3.30 -20.98 5.61
C SER A 145 -4.69 -20.95 4.96
N PHE A 146 -4.79 -20.63 3.68
CA PHE A 146 -6.06 -20.56 2.94
C PHE A 146 -6.58 -21.94 2.51
N LYS A 147 -5.71 -22.90 2.26
CA LYS A 147 -6.05 -24.27 1.86
C LYS A 147 -7.06 -24.93 2.79
N ARG A 148 -6.97 -24.67 4.08
CA ARG A 148 -7.90 -25.19 5.10
C ARG A 148 -9.36 -24.86 4.81
N LEU A 149 -9.64 -23.69 4.29
CA LEU A 149 -11.02 -23.29 3.91
C LEU A 149 -11.54 -24.13 2.75
N PHE A 150 -10.70 -24.41 1.75
CA PHE A 150 -11.06 -25.29 0.63
C PHE A 150 -11.24 -26.74 1.06
N GLU A 151 -10.46 -27.20 2.04
CA GLU A 151 -10.61 -28.54 2.63
C GLU A 151 -11.94 -28.68 3.37
N VAL A 152 -12.34 -27.65 4.15
CA VAL A 152 -13.66 -27.60 4.79
C VAL A 152 -14.75 -27.59 3.71
N ALA A 153 -14.64 -26.74 2.70
CA ALA A 153 -15.62 -26.62 1.63
C ALA A 153 -15.81 -27.95 0.87
N ARG A 154 -14.71 -28.62 0.53
CA ARG A 154 -14.78 -29.96 -0.12
C ARG A 154 -15.42 -31.02 0.77
N ARG A 155 -15.03 -31.07 2.05
CA ARG A 155 -15.53 -32.08 2.98
C ARG A 155 -17.03 -31.97 3.25
N GLN A 156 -17.55 -30.77 3.22
CA GLN A 156 -18.94 -30.48 3.58
C GLN A 156 -19.78 -30.04 2.36
N ASP A 157 -19.24 -30.20 1.16
CA ASP A 157 -19.88 -29.85 -0.12
C ASP A 157 -20.39 -28.40 -0.16
N ILE A 158 -19.58 -27.47 0.35
CA ILE A 158 -19.89 -26.03 0.40
C ILE A 158 -19.51 -25.39 -0.93
N PRO A 159 -20.43 -24.75 -1.65
CA PRO A 159 -20.11 -23.95 -2.82
C PRO A 159 -19.19 -22.78 -2.46
N VAL A 160 -18.16 -22.53 -3.29
CA VAL A 160 -17.23 -21.42 -3.08
C VAL A 160 -17.27 -20.47 -4.28
N VAL A 161 -17.38 -19.18 -4.00
CA VAL A 161 -17.48 -18.13 -5.01
C VAL A 161 -16.32 -17.14 -4.86
N GLY A 162 -15.61 -16.88 -5.96
CA GLY A 162 -14.60 -15.83 -6.04
C GLY A 162 -15.27 -14.45 -6.08
N LEU A 163 -14.87 -13.56 -5.16
CA LEU A 163 -15.55 -12.29 -4.94
C LEU A 163 -14.81 -11.07 -5.49
N ASP A 164 -13.54 -11.19 -5.83
CA ASP A 164 -12.72 -10.02 -6.15
C ASP A 164 -12.51 -9.81 -7.66
N CYS A 165 -11.98 -8.65 -8.01
CA CYS A 165 -11.63 -8.27 -9.39
C CYS A 165 -10.30 -7.50 -9.44
N ALA A 166 -9.59 -7.65 -10.57
CA ALA A 166 -8.37 -6.90 -10.84
C ALA A 166 -8.68 -5.43 -11.23
N PRO A 167 -7.77 -4.49 -10.98
CA PRO A 167 -6.55 -4.65 -10.21
C PRO A 167 -6.82 -4.58 -8.70
N ARG A 168 -6.01 -5.27 -7.89
CA ARG A 168 -6.05 -5.18 -6.43
C ARG A 168 -5.33 -3.96 -5.88
N THR A 169 -4.31 -3.52 -6.59
CA THR A 169 -3.47 -2.41 -6.20
C THR A 169 -4.17 -1.06 -6.37
N GLY A 170 -3.82 -0.11 -5.51
CA GLY A 170 -4.28 1.26 -5.58
C GLY A 170 -5.62 1.53 -4.86
N PHE A 171 -5.61 2.56 -3.99
CA PHE A 171 -6.78 2.93 -3.19
C PHE A 171 -8.00 3.37 -3.99
N ARG A 172 -7.82 3.85 -5.23
CA ARG A 172 -8.94 4.16 -6.14
C ARG A 172 -9.73 2.91 -6.53
N ASN A 173 -9.05 1.75 -6.51
CA ASN A 173 -9.66 0.48 -6.87
C ASN A 173 -10.44 -0.16 -5.70
N ILE A 174 -10.16 0.23 -4.44
CA ILE A 174 -10.86 -0.30 -3.27
C ILE A 174 -12.38 -0.22 -3.42
N ARG A 175 -12.93 0.98 -3.69
CA ARG A 175 -14.37 1.16 -3.87
C ARG A 175 -14.94 0.45 -5.11
N ARG A 176 -14.10 0.24 -6.13
CA ARG A 176 -14.48 -0.56 -7.30
C ARG A 176 -14.58 -2.03 -6.94
N ARG A 177 -13.62 -2.52 -6.16
CA ARG A 177 -13.60 -3.89 -5.63
C ARG A 177 -14.81 -4.13 -4.73
N ASP A 178 -15.11 -3.21 -3.81
CA ASP A 178 -16.32 -3.29 -2.96
C ASP A 178 -17.61 -3.38 -3.81
N ARG A 179 -17.71 -2.56 -4.85
CA ARG A 179 -18.87 -2.61 -5.75
C ARG A 179 -18.98 -3.93 -6.48
N TYR A 180 -17.87 -4.46 -6.98
CA TYR A 180 -17.83 -5.74 -7.66
C TYR A 180 -18.14 -6.89 -6.71
N ALA A 181 -17.48 -6.95 -5.56
CA ALA A 181 -17.75 -7.95 -4.53
C ALA A 181 -19.19 -7.86 -4.02
N GLY A 182 -19.70 -6.64 -3.86
CA GLY A 182 -21.10 -6.41 -3.47
C GLY A 182 -22.11 -7.01 -4.43
N GLU A 183 -21.87 -6.93 -5.75
CA GLU A 183 -22.72 -7.61 -6.76
C GLU A 183 -22.60 -9.12 -6.64
N ARG A 184 -21.39 -9.64 -6.57
CA ARG A 184 -21.13 -11.09 -6.45
C ARG A 184 -21.74 -11.70 -5.18
N ILE A 185 -21.71 -10.97 -4.06
CA ILE A 185 -22.35 -11.43 -2.80
C ILE A 185 -23.87 -11.38 -2.93
N ALA A 186 -24.43 -10.37 -3.59
CA ALA A 186 -25.86 -10.31 -3.81
C ALA A 186 -26.34 -11.45 -4.72
N ASP A 187 -25.60 -11.78 -5.79
CA ASP A 187 -25.86 -12.96 -6.63
C ASP A 187 -25.80 -14.25 -5.80
N LEU A 188 -24.74 -14.41 -5.00
CA LEU A 188 -24.54 -15.58 -4.15
C LEU A 188 -25.71 -15.79 -3.17
N VAL A 189 -26.24 -14.71 -2.58
CA VAL A 189 -27.38 -14.77 -1.65
C VAL A 189 -28.70 -15.11 -2.38
N GLU A 190 -28.87 -14.60 -3.59
CA GLU A 190 -30.05 -14.84 -4.42
C GLU A 190 -30.07 -16.27 -4.98
N ASP A 191 -28.93 -16.77 -5.44
CA ASP A 191 -28.76 -18.11 -6.01
C ASP A 191 -28.90 -19.24 -4.96
N HIS A 192 -28.69 -18.90 -3.67
CA HIS A 192 -28.71 -19.87 -2.56
C HIS A 192 -29.73 -19.47 -1.47
N PRO A 193 -31.01 -19.47 -1.76
CA PRO A 193 -32.04 -19.04 -0.82
C PRO A 193 -32.05 -19.92 0.44
N GLY A 194 -31.98 -19.27 1.62
CA GLY A 194 -31.99 -19.94 2.92
C GLY A 194 -30.66 -20.55 3.34
N ALA A 195 -29.58 -20.31 2.60
CA ALA A 195 -28.23 -20.62 3.03
C ALA A 195 -27.61 -19.42 3.79
N HIS A 196 -26.70 -19.72 4.73
CA HIS A 196 -25.82 -18.70 5.31
C HIS A 196 -24.70 -18.36 4.33
N ALA A 197 -24.61 -17.11 3.90
CA ALA A 197 -23.52 -16.62 3.07
C ALA A 197 -22.35 -16.22 3.96
N VAL A 198 -21.31 -17.03 4.05
CA VAL A 198 -20.07 -16.73 4.75
C VAL A 198 -19.12 -16.04 3.78
N VAL A 199 -18.67 -14.84 4.12
CA VAL A 199 -17.85 -13.97 3.27
C VAL A 199 -16.52 -13.69 3.96
N LEU A 200 -15.43 -14.27 3.47
CA LEU A 200 -14.07 -13.98 3.94
C LEU A 200 -13.47 -12.86 3.09
N PHE A 201 -13.24 -11.71 3.69
CA PHE A 201 -12.75 -10.52 3.01
C PHE A 201 -11.84 -9.69 3.93
N GLY A 202 -10.91 -8.93 3.35
CA GLY A 202 -10.00 -8.09 4.11
C GLY A 202 -10.73 -7.19 5.10
N GLU A 203 -10.27 -7.15 6.34
CA GLU A 203 -10.98 -6.49 7.46
C GLU A 203 -11.37 -5.04 7.17
N SER A 204 -10.54 -4.26 6.49
CA SER A 204 -10.80 -2.86 6.17
C SER A 204 -11.99 -2.64 5.23
N HIS A 205 -12.37 -3.64 4.45
CA HIS A 205 -13.54 -3.61 3.58
C HIS A 205 -14.86 -3.78 4.35
N LEU A 206 -14.81 -4.15 5.61
CA LEU A 206 -15.99 -4.51 6.41
C LEU A 206 -16.55 -3.38 7.25
N ALA A 207 -16.04 -2.14 7.14
CA ALA A 207 -16.73 -0.98 7.67
C ALA A 207 -18.17 -0.93 7.11
N ARG A 208 -19.14 -0.50 7.93
CA ARG A 208 -20.57 -0.56 7.58
C ARG A 208 -20.88 0.19 6.29
N GLU A 209 -20.19 1.28 6.02
CA GLU A 209 -20.35 2.11 4.81
C GLU A 209 -19.60 1.57 3.58
N HIS A 210 -18.77 0.51 3.72
CA HIS A 210 -17.99 -0.09 2.65
C HIS A 210 -18.73 -1.25 1.97
N LEU A 211 -18.11 -2.44 1.93
CA LEU A 211 -18.68 -3.63 1.32
C LEU A 211 -20.09 -4.01 1.86
N PRO A 212 -20.34 -3.99 3.20
CA PRO A 212 -21.66 -4.31 3.72
C PRO A 212 -22.78 -3.42 3.16
N ARG A 213 -22.53 -2.10 3.04
CA ARG A 213 -23.47 -1.17 2.41
C ARG A 213 -23.72 -1.49 0.95
N GLN A 214 -22.65 -1.83 0.19
CA GLN A 214 -22.78 -2.18 -1.22
C GLN A 214 -23.69 -3.41 -1.41
N VAL A 215 -23.55 -4.42 -0.55
CA VAL A 215 -24.41 -5.62 -0.57
C VAL A 215 -25.84 -5.27 -0.20
N THR A 216 -26.04 -4.56 0.91
CA THR A 216 -27.37 -4.17 1.38
C THR A 216 -28.15 -3.38 0.34
N GLN A 217 -27.51 -2.42 -0.34
CA GLN A 217 -28.16 -1.65 -1.40
C GLN A 217 -28.59 -2.51 -2.57
N ARG A 218 -27.76 -3.47 -3.01
CA ARG A 218 -28.09 -4.38 -4.12
C ARG A 218 -29.21 -5.32 -3.78
N LEU A 219 -29.18 -5.91 -2.59
CA LEU A 219 -30.25 -6.77 -2.12
C LEU A 219 -31.59 -6.03 -2.02
N LYS A 220 -31.58 -4.80 -1.50
CA LYS A 220 -32.79 -3.95 -1.47
C LYS A 220 -33.35 -3.66 -2.86
N HIS A 221 -32.49 -3.39 -3.85
CA HIS A 221 -32.92 -3.21 -5.24
C HIS A 221 -33.55 -4.48 -5.85
N ARG A 222 -33.18 -5.66 -5.35
CA ARG A 222 -33.73 -6.95 -5.72
C ARG A 222 -34.96 -7.36 -4.88
N GLY A 223 -35.40 -6.48 -3.96
CA GLY A 223 -36.52 -6.75 -3.05
C GLY A 223 -36.17 -7.75 -1.93
N LEU A 224 -34.88 -7.93 -1.64
CA LEU A 224 -34.41 -8.85 -0.62
C LEU A 224 -33.92 -8.06 0.60
N GLU A 225 -34.40 -8.43 1.78
CA GLU A 225 -33.87 -7.96 3.05
C GLU A 225 -33.15 -9.12 3.75
N ARG A 226 -31.90 -8.87 4.17
CA ARG A 226 -31.03 -9.88 4.82
C ARG A 226 -30.34 -9.26 6.02
N ARG A 227 -30.24 -10.04 7.08
CA ARG A 227 -29.47 -9.66 8.28
C ARG A 227 -28.02 -10.00 8.07
N ALA A 228 -27.16 -9.05 8.36
CA ALA A 228 -25.71 -9.23 8.29
C ALA A 228 -25.11 -9.26 9.70
N LEU A 229 -24.03 -10.02 9.85
CA LEU A 229 -23.16 -10.06 11.01
C LEU A 229 -21.71 -9.81 10.54
N ILE A 230 -20.99 -8.97 11.25
CA ILE A 230 -19.57 -8.69 11.00
C ILE A 230 -18.77 -9.34 12.11
N VAL A 231 -17.83 -10.21 11.75
CA VAL A 231 -16.92 -10.88 12.67
C VAL A 231 -15.50 -10.46 12.35
N LEU A 232 -14.93 -9.59 13.15
CA LEU A 232 -13.57 -9.11 13.02
C LEU A 232 -12.61 -9.95 13.85
N GLN A 233 -11.31 -9.78 13.63
CA GLN A 233 -10.29 -10.55 14.33
C GLN A 233 -9.17 -9.64 14.82
N ASN A 234 -8.75 -9.86 16.05
CA ASN A 234 -7.53 -9.26 16.62
C ASN A 234 -7.46 -7.73 16.46
N LEU A 235 -8.58 -7.03 16.73
CA LEU A 235 -8.59 -5.56 16.75
C LEU A 235 -7.71 -5.06 17.90
N GLU A 236 -6.67 -4.31 17.56
CA GLU A 236 -5.66 -3.88 18.52
C GLU A 236 -6.24 -2.96 19.61
N SER A 237 -7.09 -1.98 19.26
CA SER A 237 -7.73 -1.07 20.21
C SER A 237 -8.52 -1.86 21.26
N ILE A 238 -9.39 -2.75 20.81
CA ILE A 238 -10.24 -3.57 21.68
C ILE A 238 -9.40 -4.52 22.56
N TYR A 239 -8.34 -5.10 21.98
CA TYR A 239 -7.42 -5.96 22.74
C TYR A 239 -6.82 -5.23 23.96
N TRP A 240 -6.32 -4.01 23.74
CA TRP A 240 -5.74 -3.23 24.84
C TRP A 240 -6.78 -2.79 25.86
N ASP A 241 -7.97 -2.43 25.40
CA ASP A 241 -9.06 -2.02 26.30
C ASP A 241 -9.55 -3.17 27.17
N LEU A 242 -9.65 -4.39 26.61
CA LEU A 242 -9.99 -5.60 27.39
C LEU A 242 -8.95 -5.86 28.49
N ILE A 243 -7.66 -5.85 28.16
CA ILE A 243 -6.60 -6.09 29.15
C ILE A 243 -6.59 -5.01 30.22
N GLN A 244 -6.74 -3.73 29.83
CA GLN A 244 -6.79 -2.62 30.79
C GLN A 244 -7.99 -2.71 31.76
N GLN A 245 -9.07 -3.33 31.32
CA GLN A 245 -10.25 -3.58 32.16
C GLN A 245 -10.17 -4.90 32.94
N GLY A 246 -9.03 -5.63 32.90
CA GLY A 246 -8.84 -6.90 33.61
C GLY A 246 -9.55 -8.08 32.95
N TRP A 247 -9.85 -8.01 31.66
CA TRP A 247 -10.45 -9.05 30.83
C TRP A 247 -9.38 -9.79 30.00
N ASP A 248 -8.25 -10.09 30.61
CA ASP A 248 -7.21 -10.92 30.01
C ASP A 248 -7.76 -12.36 29.77
N GLY A 249 -7.48 -12.91 28.60
CA GLY A 249 -7.97 -14.23 28.20
C GLY A 249 -9.40 -14.27 27.61
N VAL A 250 -10.03 -13.13 27.40
CA VAL A 250 -11.30 -13.07 26.63
C VAL A 250 -11.03 -13.38 25.16
N GLU A 251 -11.65 -14.45 24.65
CA GLU A 251 -11.50 -14.86 23.25
C GLU A 251 -12.47 -14.12 22.31
N VAL A 252 -13.60 -13.63 22.82
CA VAL A 252 -14.64 -12.98 22.01
C VAL A 252 -15.15 -11.73 22.72
N ALA A 253 -15.23 -10.62 21.98
CA ALA A 253 -15.93 -9.41 22.42
C ALA A 253 -17.08 -9.09 21.48
N ARG A 254 -18.22 -8.68 22.04
CA ARG A 254 -19.33 -8.11 21.28
C ARG A 254 -19.07 -6.61 21.10
N LEU A 255 -18.96 -6.17 19.86
CA LEU A 255 -18.75 -4.75 19.52
C LEU A 255 -20.09 -4.02 19.40
N ALA A 256 -21.09 -4.68 18.82
CA ALA A 256 -22.44 -4.20 18.65
C ALA A 256 -23.39 -5.41 18.47
N ASP A 257 -24.68 -5.18 18.33
CA ASP A 257 -25.65 -6.26 18.05
C ASP A 257 -25.38 -7.02 16.75
N ASP A 258 -24.71 -6.37 15.79
CA ASP A 258 -24.36 -6.88 14.46
C ASP A 258 -22.84 -7.09 14.26
N ALA A 259 -22.04 -6.99 15.33
CA ALA A 259 -20.59 -7.07 15.20
C ALA A 259 -19.91 -7.71 16.41
N TYR A 260 -18.94 -8.59 16.12
CA TYR A 260 -18.11 -9.29 17.10
C TYR A 260 -16.63 -9.20 16.72
N CYS A 261 -15.76 -9.30 17.72
CA CYS A 261 -14.32 -9.47 17.52
C CYS A 261 -13.83 -10.73 18.22
N HIS A 262 -13.11 -11.59 17.50
CA HIS A 262 -12.46 -12.77 18.06
C HIS A 262 -10.96 -12.53 18.18
N PHE A 263 -10.36 -12.95 19.31
CA PHE A 263 -8.95 -12.83 19.60
C PHE A 263 -8.29 -14.20 19.57
N ASN A 264 -7.51 -14.46 18.53
CA ASN A 264 -6.74 -15.69 18.34
C ASN A 264 -5.23 -15.42 18.25
N ALA A 265 -4.82 -14.15 18.30
CA ALA A 265 -3.44 -13.70 18.34
C ALA A 265 -3.34 -12.35 19.04
N GLY A 266 -2.26 -12.13 19.77
CA GLY A 266 -1.95 -10.80 20.30
C GLY A 266 -1.43 -9.84 19.19
N PRO A 267 -1.44 -8.52 19.44
CA PRO A 267 -0.97 -7.52 18.48
C PRO A 267 0.48 -7.75 18.02
N ILE A 268 1.37 -8.18 18.91
CA ILE A 268 2.76 -8.50 18.54
C ILE A 268 2.79 -9.61 17.48
N ALA A 269 2.06 -10.72 17.71
CA ALA A 269 2.01 -11.83 16.77
C ALA A 269 1.41 -11.44 15.42
N LYS A 270 0.38 -10.56 15.41
CA LYS A 270 -0.25 -10.02 14.22
C LYS A 270 0.79 -9.28 13.34
N TYR A 271 1.54 -8.36 13.93
CA TYR A 271 2.52 -7.55 13.18
C TYR A 271 3.79 -8.32 12.82
N GLU A 272 4.24 -9.26 13.68
CA GLU A 272 5.33 -10.17 13.37
C GLU A 272 5.01 -11.07 12.16
N ALA A 273 3.79 -11.58 12.06
CA ALA A 273 3.35 -12.37 10.92
C ALA A 273 3.44 -11.55 9.61
N TYR A 274 2.99 -10.29 9.65
CA TYR A 274 3.10 -9.41 8.49
C TYR A 274 4.55 -9.05 8.14
N ARG A 275 5.40 -8.79 9.15
CA ARG A 275 6.84 -8.56 8.96
C ARG A 275 7.50 -9.73 8.23
N ARG A 276 7.22 -10.96 8.67
CA ARG A 276 7.73 -12.17 8.00
C ARG A 276 7.25 -12.29 6.57
N THR A 277 6.00 -11.97 6.31
CA THR A 277 5.44 -11.97 4.95
C THR A 277 6.20 -10.97 4.06
N ILE A 278 6.44 -9.75 4.54
CA ILE A 278 7.25 -8.75 3.82
C ILE A 278 8.68 -9.24 3.60
N GLU A 279 9.28 -9.93 4.58
CA GLU A 279 10.65 -10.49 4.43
C GLU A 279 10.70 -11.57 3.35
N VAL A 280 9.70 -12.44 3.28
CA VAL A 280 9.57 -13.44 2.20
C VAL A 280 9.46 -12.74 0.84
N TRP A 281 8.59 -11.75 0.75
CA TRP A 281 8.43 -10.98 -0.50
C TRP A 281 9.69 -10.22 -0.94
N LYS A 282 10.49 -9.72 0.01
CA LYS A 282 11.78 -9.07 -0.28
C LYS A 282 12.88 -10.05 -0.70
N GLY A 283 12.82 -11.28 -0.23
CA GLY A 283 13.80 -12.33 -0.55
C GLY A 283 13.58 -12.99 -1.91
N ASP A 284 12.39 -12.89 -2.47
CA ASP A 284 11.99 -13.49 -3.74
C ASP A 284 11.89 -12.37 -4.79
N SER A 285 13.00 -12.08 -5.47
CA SER A 285 13.10 -11.00 -6.46
C SER A 285 12.22 -11.18 -7.70
N ASP A 286 11.59 -12.36 -7.86
CA ASP A 286 10.74 -12.70 -9.00
C ASP A 286 9.24 -12.64 -8.69
N GLN A 287 8.83 -12.19 -7.49
CA GLN A 287 7.41 -12.05 -7.15
C GLN A 287 6.78 -10.82 -7.81
N GLU A 288 6.23 -11.01 -8.99
CA GLU A 288 5.30 -10.07 -9.63
C GLU A 288 3.97 -10.07 -8.85
N GLY A 289 3.50 -8.92 -8.42
CA GLY A 289 2.11 -8.74 -7.96
C GLY A 289 1.88 -8.42 -6.48
N VAL A 290 2.93 -8.21 -5.70
CA VAL A 290 2.79 -7.77 -4.31
C VAL A 290 2.28 -6.33 -4.24
N ASP A 291 1.23 -6.08 -3.45
CA ASP A 291 0.78 -4.72 -3.15
C ASP A 291 1.76 -4.01 -2.20
N LEU A 292 2.59 -3.15 -2.75
CA LEU A 292 3.57 -2.34 -2.02
C LEU A 292 3.02 -0.97 -1.59
N THR A 293 1.73 -0.73 -1.77
CA THR A 293 1.09 0.56 -1.46
C THR A 293 1.38 1.01 -0.04
N SER A 294 1.14 0.16 0.94
CA SER A 294 1.39 0.48 2.36
C SER A 294 2.85 0.80 2.64
N THR A 295 3.78 0.06 2.02
CA THR A 295 5.21 0.27 2.19
C THR A 295 5.65 1.62 1.62
N VAL A 296 5.22 1.95 0.40
CA VAL A 296 5.55 3.23 -0.23
C VAL A 296 4.90 4.40 0.51
N HIS A 297 3.68 4.24 1.00
CA HIS A 297 3.04 5.26 1.83
C HIS A 297 3.76 5.49 3.17
N GLY A 298 4.28 4.42 3.78
CA GLY A 298 5.15 4.53 4.95
C GLY A 298 6.43 5.32 4.64
N ILE A 299 6.99 5.15 3.44
CA ILE A 299 8.14 5.91 2.97
C ILE A 299 7.78 7.39 2.76
N ILE A 300 6.64 7.70 2.14
CA ILE A 300 6.12 9.07 2.04
C ILE A 300 6.02 9.70 3.44
N ASP A 301 5.51 8.97 4.38
CA ASP A 301 5.38 9.42 5.75
C ASP A 301 6.73 9.70 6.43
N ILE A 302 7.75 8.90 6.17
CA ILE A 302 9.10 9.12 6.68
C ILE A 302 9.64 10.44 6.11
N VAL A 303 9.51 10.66 4.80
CA VAL A 303 9.95 11.90 4.13
C VAL A 303 9.21 13.12 4.71
N LEU A 304 7.88 13.06 4.81
CA LEU A 304 7.09 14.17 5.34
C LEU A 304 7.42 14.47 6.81
N ARG A 305 7.64 13.44 7.63
CA ARG A 305 8.05 13.61 9.03
C ARG A 305 9.40 14.29 9.15
N PHE A 306 10.37 13.87 8.35
CA PHE A 306 11.67 14.51 8.29
C PHE A 306 11.53 15.99 7.98
N LEU A 307 10.68 16.33 7.01
CA LEU A 307 10.36 17.71 6.62
C LEU A 307 9.44 18.44 7.62
N LYS A 308 9.06 17.82 8.74
CA LYS A 308 8.12 18.36 9.75
C LYS A 308 6.75 18.74 9.17
N ILE A 309 6.31 18.05 8.13
CA ILE A 309 4.99 18.22 7.50
C ILE A 309 4.04 17.19 8.10
N ASP A 310 2.98 17.65 8.74
CA ASP A 310 1.92 16.79 9.25
C ASP A 310 0.86 16.59 8.17
N PRO A 311 0.74 15.37 7.57
CA PRO A 311 -0.21 15.13 6.50
C PRO A 311 -1.68 15.17 6.93
N TYR A 312 -1.95 15.24 8.23
CA TYR A 312 -3.31 15.30 8.79
C TYR A 312 -3.79 16.72 9.09
N VAL A 313 -2.85 17.62 9.24
CA VAL A 313 -3.12 19.05 9.46
C VAL A 313 -2.92 19.82 8.16
N HIS A 314 -2.06 19.33 7.30
CA HIS A 314 -1.73 20.00 6.06
C HIS A 314 -2.81 19.77 5.00
N HIS A 315 -3.47 20.87 4.60
CA HIS A 315 -4.49 20.86 3.57
C HIS A 315 -3.89 21.21 2.22
N VAL A 316 -4.21 20.40 1.25
CA VAL A 316 -3.77 20.55 -0.14
C VAL A 316 -4.97 20.61 -1.08
N ARG A 317 -4.75 21.06 -2.30
CA ARG A 317 -5.82 21.15 -3.29
C ARG A 317 -6.16 19.74 -3.81
N GLY A 318 -7.33 19.24 -3.44
CA GLY A 318 -7.80 17.92 -3.88
C GLY A 318 -8.49 17.95 -5.24
N PRO A 319 -8.77 16.76 -5.81
CA PRO A 319 -9.35 16.62 -7.16
C PRO A 319 -10.75 17.24 -7.33
N GLY A 320 -11.47 17.47 -6.24
CA GLY A 320 -12.82 18.07 -6.22
C GLY A 320 -12.84 19.59 -6.05
N ARG A 321 -11.71 20.30 -6.18
CA ARG A 321 -11.52 21.74 -5.88
C ARG A 321 -11.70 22.13 -4.41
N GLY A 322 -11.89 21.16 -3.51
CA GLY A 322 -11.85 21.34 -2.07
C GLY A 322 -10.42 21.34 -1.52
N ARG A 323 -10.29 21.60 -0.23
CA ARG A 323 -9.05 21.34 0.50
C ARG A 323 -9.17 19.98 1.17
N ASP A 324 -8.36 19.05 0.71
CA ASP A 324 -8.25 17.72 1.30
C ASP A 324 -7.01 17.66 2.21
N LEU A 325 -7.02 16.75 3.17
CA LEU A 325 -5.81 16.46 3.93
C LEU A 325 -4.79 15.81 3.02
N LEU A 326 -3.51 16.11 3.20
CA LEU A 326 -2.44 15.53 2.39
C LEU A 326 -2.49 14.00 2.37
N ILE A 327 -2.83 13.38 3.51
CA ILE A 327 -2.98 11.91 3.61
C ILE A 327 -4.09 11.35 2.71
N ASP A 328 -5.15 12.09 2.47
CA ASP A 328 -6.31 11.63 1.69
C ASP A 328 -6.01 11.57 0.18
N ILE A 329 -4.91 12.19 -0.26
CA ILE A 329 -4.48 12.22 -1.67
C ILE A 329 -3.16 11.47 -1.93
N TYR A 330 -2.73 10.59 -1.03
CA TYR A 330 -1.56 9.76 -1.27
C TYR A 330 -1.68 8.99 -2.60
N PRO A 331 -0.57 8.80 -3.34
CA PRO A 331 -0.60 8.26 -4.69
C PRO A 331 -0.98 6.78 -4.72
N ASP A 332 -1.59 6.35 -5.81
CA ASP A 332 -1.69 4.93 -6.13
C ASP A 332 -0.29 4.38 -6.42
N VAL A 333 0.00 3.14 -5.98
CA VAL A 333 1.30 2.50 -6.19
C VAL A 333 1.14 1.30 -7.10
N HIS A 334 1.94 1.25 -8.14
CA HIS A 334 1.98 0.15 -9.09
C HIS A 334 3.41 -0.40 -9.14
N SER A 335 3.58 -1.65 -8.74
CA SER A 335 4.87 -2.36 -8.77
C SER A 335 4.83 -3.51 -9.76
N ASN A 336 5.95 -3.77 -10.41
CA ASN A 336 6.15 -4.90 -11.31
C ASN A 336 5.09 -4.99 -12.45
N LEU A 337 4.63 -3.84 -12.95
CA LEU A 337 3.74 -3.81 -14.11
C LEU A 337 4.48 -4.22 -15.38
N GLU A 338 3.88 -5.10 -16.15
CA GLU A 338 4.34 -5.33 -17.52
C GLU A 338 4.24 -4.03 -18.33
N ARG A 339 5.21 -3.82 -19.22
CA ARG A 339 5.24 -2.63 -20.11
C ARG A 339 3.92 -2.43 -20.86
N ALA A 340 3.26 -3.52 -21.25
CA ALA A 340 1.98 -3.47 -21.97
C ALA A 340 0.86 -2.89 -21.09
N ASP A 341 0.81 -3.29 -19.81
CA ASP A 341 -0.19 -2.81 -18.86
C ASP A 341 0.03 -1.34 -18.51
N LEU A 342 1.28 -0.92 -18.32
CA LEU A 342 1.64 0.48 -18.12
C LEU A 342 1.20 1.34 -19.31
N LEU A 343 1.53 0.93 -20.53
CA LEU A 343 1.12 1.64 -21.74
C LEU A 343 -0.41 1.73 -21.87
N GLU A 344 -1.14 0.67 -21.54
CA GLU A 344 -2.61 0.67 -21.56
C GLU A 344 -3.19 1.66 -20.53
N MET A 345 -2.61 1.73 -19.33
CA MET A 345 -3.02 2.72 -18.32
C MET A 345 -2.79 4.16 -18.80
N LEU A 346 -1.62 4.42 -19.39
CA LEU A 346 -1.27 5.74 -19.92
C LEU A 346 -2.18 6.15 -21.08
N ARG A 347 -2.50 5.23 -22.01
CA ARG A 347 -3.47 5.48 -23.10
C ARG A 347 -4.86 5.82 -22.57
N ARG A 348 -5.36 5.06 -21.60
CA ARG A 348 -6.65 5.35 -20.95
C ARG A 348 -6.68 6.71 -20.29
N ALA A 349 -5.55 7.14 -19.75
CA ALA A 349 -5.37 8.47 -19.17
C ALA A 349 -5.08 9.56 -20.22
N ARG A 350 -5.10 9.23 -21.52
CA ARG A 350 -4.92 10.14 -22.65
C ARG A 350 -3.55 10.82 -22.70
N PHE A 351 -2.50 10.11 -22.30
CA PHE A 351 -1.13 10.55 -22.57
C PHE A 351 -0.81 10.36 -24.07
N ASN A 352 -0.10 11.31 -24.65
CA ASN A 352 0.38 11.18 -26.03
C ASN A 352 1.57 10.21 -26.13
N GLU A 353 2.02 9.87 -27.33
CA GLU A 353 3.07 8.86 -27.54
C GLU A 353 4.42 9.27 -26.95
N ASP A 354 4.77 10.56 -27.01
CA ASP A 354 6.03 11.07 -26.47
C ASP A 354 6.02 11.01 -24.93
N GLU A 355 4.92 11.43 -24.28
CA GLU A 355 4.72 11.32 -22.84
C GLU A 355 4.75 9.85 -22.36
N GLN A 356 4.12 8.94 -23.11
CA GLN A 356 4.16 7.50 -22.82
C GLN A 356 5.59 6.96 -22.91
N ALA A 357 6.34 7.34 -23.95
CA ALA A 357 7.71 6.91 -24.13
C ALA A 357 8.63 7.44 -23.01
N GLU A 358 8.42 8.67 -22.57
CA GLU A 358 9.15 9.29 -21.46
C GLU A 358 8.90 8.55 -20.13
N ILE A 359 7.63 8.35 -19.74
CA ILE A 359 7.26 7.66 -18.49
C ILE A 359 7.80 6.22 -18.50
N VAL A 360 7.59 5.49 -19.60
CA VAL A 360 8.12 4.12 -19.74
C VAL A 360 9.64 4.11 -19.69
N GLY A 361 10.28 5.12 -20.28
CA GLY A 361 11.73 5.30 -20.25
C GLY A 361 12.25 5.53 -18.83
N HIS A 362 11.59 6.36 -18.03
CA HIS A 362 11.94 6.58 -16.62
C HIS A 362 11.79 5.29 -15.80
N VAL A 363 10.66 4.60 -15.86
CA VAL A 363 10.46 3.33 -15.14
C VAL A 363 11.50 2.28 -15.55
N SER A 364 11.87 2.22 -16.84
CA SER A 364 12.82 1.20 -17.33
C SER A 364 14.28 1.52 -16.98
N LYS A 365 14.67 2.81 -16.95
CA LYS A 365 16.06 3.24 -16.71
C LYS A 365 16.32 3.54 -15.25
N ASN A 366 15.41 4.29 -14.62
CA ASN A 366 15.57 4.80 -13.26
C ASN A 366 14.89 3.91 -12.23
N GLY A 367 14.17 2.86 -12.69
CA GLY A 367 13.48 1.91 -11.83
C GLY A 367 12.14 2.40 -11.28
N SER A 368 11.81 3.69 -11.38
CA SER A 368 10.57 4.28 -10.85
C SER A 368 10.15 5.54 -11.60
N CYS A 369 8.90 5.97 -11.39
CA CYS A 369 8.39 7.25 -11.87
C CYS A 369 7.11 7.64 -11.13
N TYR A 370 7.06 8.83 -10.53
CA TYR A 370 5.82 9.44 -10.08
C TYR A 370 5.15 10.19 -11.22
N VAL A 371 3.90 9.90 -11.49
CA VAL A 371 3.11 10.53 -12.56
C VAL A 371 2.01 11.40 -11.94
N PRO A 372 2.22 12.73 -11.80
CA PRO A 372 1.30 13.63 -11.10
C PRO A 372 -0.12 13.59 -11.65
N ARG A 373 -0.31 13.56 -12.99
CA ARG A 373 -1.62 13.51 -13.64
C ARG A 373 -2.48 12.31 -13.25
N LEU A 374 -1.84 11.17 -12.95
CA LEU A 374 -2.50 9.98 -12.42
C LEU A 374 -2.51 9.97 -10.90
N ASN A 375 -1.69 10.80 -10.28
CA ASN A 375 -1.32 10.68 -8.88
C ASN A 375 -0.92 9.24 -8.55
N ALA A 376 0.04 8.71 -9.30
CA ALA A 376 0.46 7.32 -9.21
C ALA A 376 2.00 7.21 -9.25
N ILE A 377 2.54 6.30 -8.44
CA ILE A 377 3.94 5.90 -8.45
C ILE A 377 4.04 4.55 -9.16
N PHE A 378 4.89 4.49 -10.17
CA PHE A 378 5.24 3.27 -10.89
C PHE A 378 6.64 2.82 -10.48
N LEU A 379 6.76 1.58 -10.02
CA LEU A 379 8.02 0.93 -9.64
C LEU A 379 8.27 -0.24 -10.58
N GLY A 380 9.39 -0.26 -11.28
CA GLY A 380 9.81 -1.39 -12.12
C GLY A 380 10.15 -2.60 -11.26
N GLN A 381 11.06 -2.40 -10.30
CA GLN A 381 11.35 -3.31 -9.19
C GLN A 381 11.34 -2.52 -7.89
N PHE A 382 10.86 -3.14 -6.81
CA PHE A 382 10.87 -2.44 -5.53
C PHE A 382 12.30 -2.21 -5.06
N ASN A 383 12.61 -0.93 -4.86
CA ASN A 383 13.85 -0.48 -4.26
C ASN A 383 13.52 0.67 -3.30
N LEU A 384 14.08 0.61 -2.10
CA LEU A 384 13.85 1.61 -1.06
C LEU A 384 14.27 3.01 -1.49
N VAL A 385 15.38 3.10 -2.21
CA VAL A 385 15.93 4.35 -2.75
C VAL A 385 14.98 4.98 -3.76
N HIS A 386 14.53 4.20 -4.73
CA HIS A 386 13.58 4.66 -5.75
C HIS A 386 12.24 5.09 -5.13
N ALA A 387 11.74 4.31 -4.17
CA ALA A 387 10.52 4.69 -3.47
C ALA A 387 10.68 5.99 -2.66
N GLY A 388 11.88 6.26 -2.12
CA GLY A 388 12.22 7.52 -1.44
C GLY A 388 12.29 8.71 -2.40
N GLU A 389 12.82 8.52 -3.61
CA GLU A 389 12.82 9.53 -4.69
C GLU A 389 11.39 9.92 -5.07
N GLU A 390 10.54 8.93 -5.35
CA GLU A 390 9.17 9.19 -5.78
C GLU A 390 8.30 9.74 -4.65
N ALA A 391 8.59 9.40 -3.40
CA ALA A 391 7.96 10.02 -2.23
C ALA A 391 8.25 11.53 -2.15
N ALA A 392 9.49 11.93 -2.44
CA ALA A 392 9.86 13.34 -2.48
C ALA A 392 9.24 14.07 -3.68
N HIS A 393 9.18 13.43 -4.86
CA HIS A 393 8.50 13.98 -6.03
C HIS A 393 7.01 14.19 -5.75
N PHE A 394 6.34 13.20 -5.16
CA PHE A 394 4.95 13.34 -4.72
C PHE A 394 4.77 14.52 -3.75
N ALA A 395 5.61 14.61 -2.71
CA ALA A 395 5.54 15.68 -1.73
C ALA A 395 5.70 17.06 -2.40
N ASN A 396 6.69 17.21 -3.28
CA ASN A 396 6.94 18.45 -4.00
C ASN A 396 5.75 18.87 -4.87
N GLN A 397 5.21 17.96 -5.69
CA GLN A 397 4.08 18.27 -6.58
C GLN A 397 2.81 18.58 -5.79
N THR A 398 2.59 17.88 -4.70
CA THR A 398 1.42 18.09 -3.85
C THR A 398 1.47 19.43 -3.14
N LEU A 399 2.63 19.82 -2.59
CA LEU A 399 2.81 21.10 -1.92
C LEU A 399 2.72 22.29 -2.87
N LYS A 400 3.09 22.10 -4.14
CA LYS A 400 2.87 23.09 -5.21
C LYS A 400 1.39 23.20 -5.64
N GLY A 401 0.53 22.25 -5.25
CA GLY A 401 -0.86 22.15 -5.69
C GLY A 401 -1.01 21.68 -7.13
N GLU A 402 -0.03 20.96 -7.66
CA GLU A 402 0.06 20.51 -9.06
C GLU A 402 -0.33 19.03 -9.25
N VAL A 403 -0.85 18.37 -8.21
CA VAL A 403 -1.38 17.01 -8.32
C VAL A 403 -2.62 17.01 -9.21
N TYR A 404 -2.69 16.06 -10.13
CA TYR A 404 -3.70 15.94 -11.20
C TYR A 404 -3.63 17.02 -12.28
N GLU A 405 -2.70 17.96 -12.20
CA GLU A 405 -2.45 18.93 -13.26
C GLU A 405 -1.25 18.48 -14.09
N TRP A 406 -1.48 18.24 -15.37
CA TRP A 406 -0.44 18.07 -16.37
C TRP A 406 -0.69 19.13 -17.43
N ALA A 407 -0.28 20.33 -17.17
CA ALA A 407 -0.19 21.34 -18.19
C ALA A 407 1.27 21.46 -18.60
N PRO A 408 1.63 21.23 -19.87
CA PRO A 408 2.94 21.64 -20.36
C PRO A 408 3.00 23.17 -20.23
N ARG A 409 3.64 23.64 -19.17
CA ARG A 409 4.03 25.05 -19.14
C ARG A 409 5.07 25.21 -20.25
N THR A 410 4.80 26.06 -21.22
CA THR A 410 5.81 26.54 -22.16
C THR A 410 6.80 27.41 -21.39
N LEU A 411 7.68 26.75 -20.62
CA LEU A 411 8.75 27.40 -19.91
C LEU A 411 9.92 27.67 -20.88
N PRO A 412 10.69 28.75 -20.68
CA PRO A 412 11.98 28.91 -21.34
C PRO A 412 12.86 27.67 -21.10
N GLN A 413 13.71 27.33 -22.06
CA GLN A 413 14.51 26.09 -22.00
C GLN A 413 15.41 25.98 -20.74
N HIS A 414 15.94 27.09 -20.24
CA HIS A 414 16.70 27.11 -19.00
C HIS A 414 15.82 26.82 -17.77
N ASP A 415 14.57 27.28 -17.74
CA ASP A 415 13.65 27.01 -16.64
C ASP A 415 13.25 25.52 -16.63
N VAL A 416 13.10 24.90 -17.80
CA VAL A 416 12.90 23.45 -17.91
C VAL A 416 14.09 22.69 -17.34
N PHE A 417 15.30 23.10 -17.68
CA PHE A 417 16.53 22.47 -17.16
C PHE A 417 16.64 22.58 -15.64
N TYR A 418 16.48 23.78 -15.09
CA TYR A 418 16.60 23.96 -13.63
C TYR A 418 15.42 23.37 -12.86
N THR A 419 14.24 23.27 -13.48
CA THR A 419 13.13 22.51 -12.89
C THR A 419 13.51 21.03 -12.76
N ALA A 420 14.10 20.45 -13.81
CA ALA A 420 14.61 19.07 -13.74
C ALA A 420 15.72 18.90 -12.69
N VAL A 421 16.66 19.84 -12.60
CA VAL A 421 17.70 19.83 -11.55
C VAL A 421 17.09 19.82 -10.14
N ILE A 422 16.07 20.64 -9.91
CA ILE A 422 15.37 20.69 -8.59
C ILE A 422 14.66 19.38 -8.30
N GLU A 423 13.97 18.81 -9.29
CA GLU A 423 13.28 17.53 -9.13
C GLU A 423 14.25 16.41 -8.80
N GLU A 424 15.35 16.30 -9.52
CA GLU A 424 16.41 15.32 -9.24
C GLU A 424 17.06 15.54 -7.86
N ALA A 425 17.28 16.80 -7.46
CA ALA A 425 17.83 17.13 -6.13
C ALA A 425 16.87 16.70 -5.01
N LEU A 426 15.58 16.95 -5.17
CA LEU A 426 14.56 16.54 -4.20
C LEU A 426 14.38 15.02 -4.17
N GLY A 427 14.44 14.36 -5.32
CA GLY A 427 14.44 12.91 -5.41
C GLY A 427 15.60 12.31 -4.62
N PHE A 428 16.82 12.73 -4.91
CA PHE A 428 18.01 12.27 -4.18
C PHE A 428 17.92 12.54 -2.68
N PHE A 429 17.50 13.73 -2.29
CA PHE A 429 17.28 14.11 -0.89
C PHE A 429 16.28 13.18 -0.20
N GLY A 430 15.14 12.90 -0.84
CA GLY A 430 14.13 11.99 -0.31
C GLY A 430 14.66 10.56 -0.12
N SER A 431 15.41 10.07 -1.09
CA SER A 431 16.03 8.74 -1.00
C SER A 431 17.06 8.65 0.12
N LYS A 432 17.82 9.71 0.35
CA LYS A 432 18.81 9.78 1.43
C LYS A 432 18.16 9.85 2.82
N ILE A 433 16.98 10.44 2.95
CA ILE A 433 16.18 10.38 4.19
C ILE A 433 15.86 8.92 4.55
N VAL A 434 15.58 8.10 3.55
CA VAL A 434 15.17 6.69 3.72
C VAL A 434 16.40 5.78 3.86
N ASP A 435 17.46 6.06 3.11
CA ASP A 435 18.74 5.38 3.17
C ASP A 435 19.89 6.38 3.38
N PRO A 436 20.20 6.74 4.61
CA PRO A 436 21.30 7.68 4.92
C PRO A 436 22.68 7.23 4.44
N SER A 437 22.86 5.93 4.13
CA SER A 437 24.12 5.40 3.61
C SER A 437 24.32 5.70 2.12
N ARG A 438 23.26 6.07 1.41
CA ARG A 438 23.34 6.49 0.02
C ARG A 438 24.18 7.74 -0.10
N ASN A 439 25.19 7.70 -0.94
CA ASN A 439 26.05 8.84 -1.22
C ASN A 439 26.14 9.06 -2.72
N HIS A 440 26.26 10.33 -3.08
CA HIS A 440 26.69 10.75 -4.40
C HIS A 440 28.14 11.28 -4.27
N PHE A 441 28.81 11.55 -5.38
CA PHE A 441 30.16 12.08 -5.37
C PHE A 441 30.20 13.43 -4.64
N PHE A 442 31.09 13.53 -3.65
CA PHE A 442 31.41 14.81 -3.04
C PHE A 442 32.26 15.68 -4.00
N GLU A 443 32.20 16.98 -3.82
CA GLU A 443 33.00 17.93 -4.61
C GLU A 443 34.47 17.53 -4.69
N THR A 444 35.03 17.09 -3.56
CA THR A 444 36.45 16.63 -3.47
C THR A 444 36.71 15.40 -4.32
N GLU A 445 35.73 14.52 -4.50
CA GLU A 445 35.84 13.31 -5.32
C GLU A 445 35.78 13.67 -6.81
N PHE A 446 34.93 14.63 -7.22
CA PHE A 446 34.95 15.14 -8.58
C PHE A 446 36.30 15.69 -8.96
N TYR A 447 36.95 16.47 -8.08
CA TYR A 447 38.33 16.96 -8.31
C TYR A 447 39.36 15.81 -8.34
N GLN A 448 39.18 14.75 -7.55
CA GLN A 448 40.06 13.58 -7.57
C GLN A 448 40.00 12.82 -8.88
N TYR A 449 38.80 12.72 -9.51
CA TYR A 449 38.57 12.01 -10.78
C TYR A 449 38.81 12.91 -12.00
N TYR A 450 38.82 14.21 -11.83
CA TYR A 450 38.99 15.15 -12.94
C TYR A 450 40.32 14.94 -13.66
N ARG A 451 40.25 14.66 -14.97
CA ARG A 451 41.39 14.40 -15.86
C ARG A 451 42.29 13.24 -15.45
N LYS A 452 41.80 12.29 -14.68
CA LYS A 452 42.54 11.07 -14.35
C LYS A 452 42.41 9.98 -15.41
N ASP A 453 43.12 8.87 -15.16
CA ASP A 453 43.21 7.77 -16.08
C ASP A 453 41.84 7.27 -16.54
N ARG A 454 41.67 7.11 -17.87
CA ARG A 454 40.46 6.62 -18.51
C ARG A 454 39.97 5.29 -17.93
N ALA A 455 40.86 4.34 -17.70
CA ALA A 455 40.51 3.03 -17.19
C ALA A 455 39.93 3.09 -15.76
N LEU A 456 40.37 4.07 -14.96
CA LEU A 456 39.85 4.29 -13.61
C LEU A 456 38.40 4.81 -13.66
N ILE A 457 38.12 5.76 -14.53
CA ILE A 457 36.80 6.36 -14.67
C ILE A 457 35.79 5.34 -15.22
N GLU A 458 36.13 4.70 -16.35
CA GLU A 458 35.25 3.73 -17.02
C GLU A 458 35.05 2.43 -16.20
N GLY A 459 35.97 2.13 -15.27
CA GLY A 459 35.83 0.99 -14.35
C GLY A 459 35.01 1.25 -13.07
N HIS A 460 34.79 2.52 -12.72
CA HIS A 460 34.13 2.91 -11.45
C HIS A 460 32.87 3.78 -11.65
N THR A 461 32.59 4.20 -12.86
CA THR A 461 31.40 4.99 -13.19
C THR A 461 30.66 4.41 -14.39
N PRO A 462 29.34 4.66 -14.53
CA PRO A 462 28.57 4.21 -15.70
C PRO A 462 28.84 5.05 -16.96
N TYR A 463 29.75 6.01 -16.89
CA TYR A 463 29.99 6.99 -17.95
C TYR A 463 31.30 6.71 -18.72
N SER A 464 31.32 7.10 -20.00
CA SER A 464 32.57 7.21 -20.72
C SER A 464 33.47 8.30 -20.14
N TYR A 465 34.76 8.19 -20.38
CA TYR A 465 35.75 9.19 -19.91
C TYR A 465 35.37 10.62 -20.33
N GLU A 466 34.94 10.79 -21.58
CA GLU A 466 34.54 12.07 -22.13
C GLU A 466 33.28 12.62 -21.46
N ALA A 467 32.25 11.77 -21.31
CA ALA A 467 31.00 12.16 -20.66
C ALA A 467 31.22 12.56 -19.19
N PHE A 468 32.01 11.78 -18.46
CA PHE A 468 32.30 12.04 -17.05
C PHE A 468 33.06 13.36 -16.85
N ASN A 469 34.08 13.62 -17.65
CA ASN A 469 34.81 14.91 -17.56
C ASN A 469 33.91 16.11 -17.89
N GLN A 470 32.99 15.97 -18.86
CA GLN A 470 32.02 17.02 -19.16
C GLN A 470 31.04 17.28 -18.01
N ILE A 471 30.59 16.23 -17.34
CA ILE A 471 29.75 16.35 -16.14
C ILE A 471 30.52 17.12 -15.05
N ILE A 472 31.75 16.73 -14.78
CA ILE A 472 32.61 17.42 -13.80
C ILE A 472 32.83 18.90 -14.18
N GLU A 473 33.18 19.18 -15.41
CA GLU A 473 33.35 20.58 -15.89
C GLU A 473 32.10 21.42 -15.70
N PHE A 474 30.93 20.83 -15.94
CA PHE A 474 29.65 21.50 -15.75
C PHE A 474 29.34 21.75 -14.26
N ILE A 475 29.58 20.77 -13.38
CA ILE A 475 29.40 20.92 -11.93
C ILE A 475 30.35 22.00 -11.39
N LEU A 476 31.60 22.00 -11.84
CA LEU A 476 32.58 23.00 -11.45
C LEU A 476 32.22 24.42 -11.92
N LEU A 477 31.64 24.53 -13.10
CA LEU A 477 31.10 25.79 -13.62
C LEU A 477 29.95 26.31 -12.76
N HIS A 478 29.04 25.42 -12.37
CA HIS A 478 27.96 25.74 -11.44
C HIS A 478 28.48 26.17 -10.07
N LYS A 479 29.50 25.50 -9.55
CA LYS A 479 30.12 25.86 -8.28
C LYS A 479 30.77 27.23 -8.32
N LYS A 480 31.43 27.56 -9.43
CA LYS A 480 31.98 28.90 -9.66
C LYS A 480 30.86 29.95 -9.72
N PHE A 481 29.75 29.66 -10.38
CA PHE A 481 28.60 30.54 -10.42
C PHE A 481 27.99 30.76 -9.02
N GLU A 482 27.82 29.71 -8.22
CA GLU A 482 27.34 29.81 -6.84
C GLU A 482 28.20 30.74 -5.98
N GLN A 483 29.52 30.63 -6.11
CA GLN A 483 30.45 31.50 -5.39
C GLN A 483 30.44 32.96 -5.85
N THR A 484 29.97 33.23 -7.06
CA THR A 484 29.97 34.57 -7.66
C THR A 484 28.57 35.15 -7.85
N TYR A 485 27.52 34.42 -7.39
CA TYR A 485 26.12 34.80 -7.59
C TYR A 485 25.77 36.22 -7.13
N GLU A 486 26.30 36.63 -5.98
CA GLU A 486 26.09 38.00 -5.45
C GLU A 486 26.65 39.09 -6.36
N GLN A 487 27.63 38.76 -7.22
CA GLN A 487 28.25 39.72 -8.12
C GLN A 487 27.53 39.82 -9.47
N TYR A 488 26.95 38.77 -9.97
CA TYR A 488 26.40 38.69 -11.35
C TYR A 488 24.89 38.64 -11.43
N GLY A 489 24.19 38.12 -10.42
CA GLY A 489 22.73 38.10 -10.33
C GLY A 489 21.98 37.22 -11.36
N ASP A 490 22.63 36.82 -12.46
CA ASP A 490 22.09 36.03 -13.56
C ASP A 490 22.90 34.76 -13.83
N VAL A 491 22.24 33.74 -14.38
CA VAL A 491 22.89 32.48 -14.77
C VAL A 491 23.88 32.77 -15.91
N PRO A 492 25.17 32.35 -15.81
CA PRO A 492 26.13 32.57 -16.86
C PRO A 492 25.69 31.98 -18.22
N GLN A 493 25.86 32.73 -19.28
CA GLN A 493 25.46 32.33 -20.63
C GLN A 493 26.09 30.99 -21.07
N GLU A 494 27.32 30.72 -20.62
CA GLU A 494 28.03 29.45 -20.85
C GLU A 494 27.27 28.22 -20.34
N ILE A 495 26.56 28.33 -19.19
CA ILE A 495 25.70 27.28 -18.64
C ILE A 495 24.47 27.12 -19.52
N LEU A 496 23.83 28.22 -19.93
CA LEU A 496 22.64 28.20 -20.78
C LEU A 496 22.95 27.65 -22.17
N ASP A 497 24.10 27.97 -22.75
CA ASP A 497 24.53 27.48 -24.06
C ASP A 497 24.84 25.97 -24.01
N GLY A 498 25.41 25.48 -22.89
CA GLY A 498 25.61 24.05 -22.67
C GLY A 498 24.30 23.25 -22.63
N VAL A 499 23.25 23.82 -22.05
CA VAL A 499 21.89 23.21 -22.01
C VAL A 499 21.21 23.19 -23.38
N ARG A 500 21.43 24.24 -24.20
CA ARG A 500 20.75 24.39 -25.51
C ARG A 500 21.29 23.46 -26.59
N SER A 501 22.55 23.06 -26.51
CA SER A 501 23.22 22.37 -27.61
C SER A 501 22.80 20.91 -27.80
N GLU A 502 22.42 20.19 -26.73
CA GLU A 502 22.05 18.77 -26.79
C GLU A 502 21.01 18.38 -25.72
N PRO A 503 19.70 18.22 -26.05
CA PRO A 503 18.66 17.90 -25.06
C PRO A 503 18.89 16.59 -24.28
N LYS A 504 19.42 15.54 -24.92
CA LYS A 504 19.73 14.27 -24.23
C LYS A 504 20.84 14.40 -23.21
N ARG A 505 21.78 15.28 -23.49
CA ARG A 505 22.88 15.60 -22.59
C ARG A 505 22.43 16.48 -21.44
N ALA A 506 21.47 17.40 -21.71
CA ALA A 506 20.88 18.24 -20.69
C ALA A 506 20.25 17.41 -19.56
N ASN A 507 19.58 16.31 -19.87
CA ASN A 507 18.96 15.42 -18.87
C ASN A 507 20.02 14.74 -17.99
N VAL A 508 21.14 14.28 -18.55
CA VAL A 508 22.24 13.70 -17.76
C VAL A 508 22.87 14.75 -16.86
N LEU A 509 23.09 15.95 -17.36
CA LEU A 509 23.65 17.05 -16.58
C LEU A 509 22.70 17.51 -15.47
N ALA A 510 21.39 17.55 -15.74
CA ALA A 510 20.37 17.88 -14.73
C ALA A 510 20.34 16.83 -13.61
N HIS A 511 20.43 15.55 -13.96
CA HIS A 511 20.47 14.44 -13.02
C HIS A 511 21.70 14.53 -12.11
N GLU A 512 22.90 14.63 -12.67
CA GLU A 512 24.13 14.68 -11.89
C GLU A 512 24.23 15.93 -11.01
N LEU A 513 23.88 17.09 -11.56
CA LEU A 513 23.83 18.34 -10.79
C LEU A 513 22.76 18.27 -9.70
N GLY A 514 21.59 17.71 -10.01
CA GLY A 514 20.51 17.53 -9.05
C GLY A 514 20.95 16.64 -7.88
N TYR A 515 21.55 15.50 -8.15
CA TYR A 515 22.04 14.59 -7.11
C TYR A 515 23.10 15.23 -6.23
N PHE A 516 24.03 15.96 -6.84
CA PHE A 516 25.04 16.72 -6.10
C PHE A 516 24.39 17.75 -5.15
N LEU A 517 23.45 18.53 -5.64
CA LEU A 517 22.71 19.50 -4.84
C LEU A 517 21.84 18.84 -3.76
N GLY A 518 21.22 17.71 -4.07
CA GLY A 518 20.41 16.92 -3.12
C GLY A 518 21.25 16.38 -1.96
N GLN A 519 22.48 15.95 -2.24
CA GLN A 519 23.45 15.59 -1.20
C GLN A 519 23.76 16.78 -0.30
N GLN A 520 24.10 17.94 -0.87
CA GLN A 520 24.39 19.15 -0.11
C GLN A 520 23.18 19.62 0.71
N LEU A 521 21.97 19.53 0.14
CA LEU A 521 20.74 19.87 0.84
C LEU A 521 20.52 18.99 2.07
N TYR A 522 20.77 17.69 1.95
CA TYR A 522 20.65 16.75 3.07
C TYR A 522 21.68 17.03 4.17
N ASP A 523 22.91 17.31 3.79
CA ASP A 523 24.01 17.58 4.73
C ASP A 523 23.83 18.93 5.47
N ALA A 524 23.08 19.87 4.86
CA ALA A 524 22.80 21.19 5.44
C ALA A 524 21.55 21.20 6.34
N TYR A 525 20.60 20.29 6.12
CA TYR A 525 19.33 20.23 6.86
C TYR A 525 19.49 19.52 8.20
#